data_7db645026654cb735fc9e003e933c526
#
_entry.id   7db645026654cb735fc9e003e933c526
#
_cell.length_a   1.000
_cell.length_b   1.000
_cell.length_c   1.000
_cell.angle_alpha   90.00
_cell.angle_beta   90.00
_cell.angle_gamma   90.00
#
_symmetry.space_group_name_H-M   'P 1'
#
loop_
_entity.id
_entity.type
_entity.pdbx_description
1 polymer ?
#
loop_
_entity_poly.entity_id
_entity_poly.type
_entity_poly.pdbx_seq_one_letter_code
_entity_poly.pdbx_strand_id
1 'polypeptide(L)'
;MKFDQYYLDCLSHASYLIGDESSKKAVVVDPQRDISGYLTAASDAGLEIVMVIETHFHADFLSGHLELAAATGAEICYSSVADPEFAHRKIENGERISLGEVVLEFRHTPGHTPESMSIVVYETADSAPYGVLTGDTLFIGDVGRPDLLSAFGATA
;
A
#
# COMPACT_ATOMS: atom_id res chain seq x y z
N MET A 1 0.21 -2.18 17.76
CA MET A 1 -0.02 -1.83 16.31
C MET A 1 -1.50 -1.57 16.07
N LYS A 2 -1.86 -0.50 15.36
CA LYS A 2 -3.20 -0.28 14.79
C LYS A 2 -3.22 -0.85 13.37
N PHE A 3 -4.28 -1.57 12.99
CA PHE A 3 -4.44 -2.15 11.66
C PHE A 3 -5.92 -2.10 11.28
N ASP A 4 -6.28 -1.17 10.42
CA ASP A 4 -7.65 -1.00 9.93
C ASP A 4 -7.72 -1.34 8.44
N GLN A 5 -8.69 -2.18 8.06
CA GLN A 5 -9.03 -2.46 6.67
C GLN A 5 -10.29 -1.70 6.28
N TYR A 6 -10.25 -1.04 5.15
CA TYR A 6 -11.40 -0.39 4.50
C TYR A 6 -11.72 -1.17 3.24
N TYR A 7 -12.94 -1.65 3.12
CA TYR A 7 -13.36 -2.44 1.98
C TYR A 7 -14.49 -1.73 1.22
N LEU A 8 -14.31 -1.58 -0.10
CA LEU A 8 -15.29 -0.97 -1.00
C LEU A 8 -15.91 -2.06 -1.86
N ASP A 9 -17.08 -2.57 -1.45
CA ASP A 9 -17.77 -3.72 -2.04
C ASP A 9 -17.97 -3.60 -3.55
N CYS A 10 -18.36 -2.41 -4.05
CA CYS A 10 -18.68 -2.21 -5.47
C CYS A 10 -17.45 -2.34 -6.40
N LEU A 11 -16.24 -2.24 -5.87
CA LEU A 11 -14.97 -2.41 -6.62
C LEU A 11 -14.16 -3.61 -6.13
N SER A 12 -14.60 -4.30 -5.08
CA SER A 12 -13.82 -5.33 -4.37
C SER A 12 -12.44 -4.81 -3.94
N HIS A 13 -12.34 -3.50 -3.67
CA HIS A 13 -11.11 -2.82 -3.34
C HIS A 13 -10.89 -2.78 -1.83
N ALA A 14 -9.71 -3.23 -1.40
CA ALA A 14 -9.26 -3.17 -0.01
C ALA A 14 -8.13 -2.16 0.14
N SER A 15 -8.27 -1.25 1.10
CA SER A 15 -7.22 -0.32 1.50
C SER A 15 -6.97 -0.43 3.01
N TYR A 16 -5.83 0.07 3.47
CA TYR A 16 -5.41 -0.18 4.85
C TYR A 16 -4.81 1.08 5.49
N LEU A 17 -5.09 1.26 6.80
CA LEU A 17 -4.33 2.16 7.67
C LEU A 17 -3.55 1.30 8.65
N ILE A 18 -2.22 1.44 8.64
CA ILE A 18 -1.32 0.70 9.54
C ILE A 18 -0.57 1.72 10.38
N GLY A 19 -0.71 1.63 11.70
CA GLY A 19 -0.14 2.59 12.64
C GLY A 19 0.72 1.93 13.72
N ASP A 20 1.81 2.59 14.03
CA ASP A 20 2.67 2.29 15.16
C ASP A 20 2.31 3.23 16.33
N GLU A 21 1.75 2.65 17.39
CA GLU A 21 1.29 3.41 18.55
C GLU A 21 2.45 3.94 19.42
N SER A 22 3.65 3.35 19.29
CA SER A 22 4.83 3.77 20.04
C SER A 22 5.48 5.02 19.43
N SER A 23 5.61 5.06 18.10
CA SER A 23 6.18 6.19 17.35
C SER A 23 5.16 7.24 16.94
N LYS A 24 3.86 6.91 17.05
CA LYS A 24 2.74 7.73 16.56
C LYS A 24 2.73 7.96 15.06
N LYS A 25 3.36 7.09 14.29
CA LYS A 25 3.39 7.14 12.84
C LYS A 25 2.43 6.12 12.22
N ALA A 26 1.87 6.47 11.07
CA ALA A 26 1.02 5.59 10.28
C ALA A 26 1.33 5.67 8.79
N VAL A 27 0.93 4.63 8.07
CA VAL A 27 0.90 4.59 6.62
C VAL A 27 -0.49 4.24 6.14
N VAL A 28 -0.84 4.68 4.94
CA VAL A 28 -2.05 4.24 4.24
C VAL A 28 -1.63 3.49 2.98
N VAL A 29 -2.25 2.35 2.72
CA VAL A 29 -1.98 1.51 1.54
C VAL A 29 -3.22 1.51 0.66
N ASP A 30 -3.04 1.79 -0.63
CA ASP A 30 -4.05 1.82 -1.68
C ASP A 30 -5.30 2.64 -1.30
N PRO A 31 -5.16 3.94 -0.95
CA PRO A 31 -6.27 4.73 -0.43
C PRO A 31 -7.40 4.89 -1.44
N GLN A 32 -8.62 4.78 -0.95
CA GLN A 32 -9.83 5.15 -1.68
C GLN A 32 -9.79 6.64 -2.06
N ARG A 33 -10.58 7.04 -3.04
CA ARG A 33 -10.67 8.43 -3.49
C ARG A 33 -11.10 9.39 -2.36
N ASP A 34 -12.02 8.97 -1.50
CA ASP A 34 -12.39 9.71 -0.30
C ASP A 34 -11.42 9.39 0.85
N ILE A 35 -10.56 10.34 1.16
CA ILE A 35 -9.53 10.21 2.19
C ILE A 35 -10.01 10.50 3.60
N SER A 36 -11.24 10.96 3.78
CA SER A 36 -11.76 11.46 5.07
C SER A 36 -11.72 10.40 6.18
N GLY A 37 -11.98 9.14 5.82
CA GLY A 37 -11.95 8.01 6.75
C GLY A 37 -10.56 7.78 7.35
N TYR A 38 -9.51 7.86 6.53
CA TYR A 38 -8.12 7.68 7.01
C TYR A 38 -7.68 8.84 7.90
N LEU A 39 -8.01 10.09 7.51
CA LEU A 39 -7.68 11.27 8.31
C LEU A 39 -8.34 11.21 9.69
N THR A 40 -9.61 10.84 9.73
CA THR A 40 -10.37 10.70 10.99
C THR A 40 -9.77 9.60 11.85
N ALA A 41 -9.55 8.40 11.29
CA ALA A 41 -9.03 7.25 12.05
C ALA A 41 -7.60 7.50 12.58
N ALA A 42 -6.75 8.18 11.81
CA ALA A 42 -5.42 8.56 12.25
C ALA A 42 -5.50 9.61 13.38
N SER A 43 -6.33 10.64 13.22
CA SER A 43 -6.54 11.69 14.24
C SER A 43 -7.06 11.12 15.55
N ASP A 44 -8.08 10.26 15.51
CA ASP A 44 -8.67 9.64 16.69
C ASP A 44 -7.68 8.74 17.45
N ALA A 45 -6.74 8.13 16.73
CA ALA A 45 -5.66 7.33 17.32
C ALA A 45 -4.43 8.15 17.71
N GLY A 46 -4.40 9.44 17.42
CA GLY A 46 -3.24 10.32 17.64
C GLY A 46 -2.03 9.89 16.81
N LEU A 47 -2.26 9.47 15.57
CA LEU A 47 -1.23 9.03 14.63
C LEU A 47 -1.02 10.07 13.53
N GLU A 48 0.22 10.19 13.06
CA GLU A 48 0.61 11.00 11.91
C GLU A 48 0.78 10.08 10.69
N ILE A 49 0.06 10.35 9.60
CA ILE A 49 0.24 9.63 8.34
C ILE A 49 1.50 10.18 7.66
N VAL A 50 2.54 9.34 7.59
CA VAL A 50 3.87 9.73 7.06
C VAL A 50 4.15 9.17 5.66
N MET A 51 3.43 8.13 5.25
CA MET A 51 3.55 7.54 3.92
C MET A 51 2.19 7.12 3.37
N VAL A 52 2.06 7.21 2.04
CA VAL A 52 0.98 6.65 1.25
C VAL A 52 1.62 5.70 0.24
N ILE A 53 1.24 4.43 0.28
CA ILE A 53 1.86 3.37 -0.48
C ILE A 53 0.84 2.82 -1.48
N GLU A 54 1.22 2.74 -2.74
CA GLU A 54 0.43 2.08 -3.78
C GLU A 54 1.06 0.74 -4.11
N THR A 55 0.28 -0.33 -4.05
CA THR A 55 0.79 -1.68 -4.39
C THR A 55 1.07 -1.82 -5.87
N HIS A 56 0.33 -1.10 -6.72
CA HIS A 56 0.47 -1.06 -8.17
C HIS A 56 -0.27 0.15 -8.76
N PHE A 57 -0.22 0.36 -10.07
CA PHE A 57 -1.06 1.33 -10.77
C PHE A 57 -2.48 0.76 -10.93
N HIS A 58 -3.43 1.31 -10.19
CA HIS A 58 -4.83 0.93 -10.27
C HIS A 58 -5.48 1.44 -11.56
N ALA A 59 -6.06 0.54 -12.34
CA ALA A 59 -6.78 0.88 -13.56
C ALA A 59 -8.30 1.02 -13.36
N ASP A 60 -8.82 0.51 -12.27
CA ASP A 60 -10.25 0.35 -11.98
C ASP A 60 -10.83 1.45 -11.08
N PHE A 61 -9.99 2.21 -10.37
CA PHE A 61 -10.41 3.35 -9.57
C PHE A 61 -9.34 4.45 -9.52
N LEU A 62 -9.76 5.65 -9.14
CA LEU A 62 -8.88 6.77 -8.90
C LEU A 62 -8.46 6.80 -7.42
N SER A 63 -7.20 6.47 -7.14
CA SER A 63 -6.64 6.51 -5.79
C SER A 63 -6.60 7.94 -5.22
N GLY A 64 -6.77 8.04 -3.90
CA GLY A 64 -6.68 9.29 -3.13
C GLY A 64 -5.26 9.66 -2.68
N HIS A 65 -4.22 9.01 -3.23
CA HIS A 65 -2.83 9.19 -2.76
C HIS A 65 -2.33 10.65 -2.87
N LEU A 66 -2.67 11.34 -3.96
CA LEU A 66 -2.26 12.75 -4.14
C LEU A 66 -2.93 13.67 -3.13
N GLU A 67 -4.24 13.48 -2.91
CA GLU A 67 -5.01 14.25 -1.94
C GLU A 67 -4.54 13.99 -0.50
N LEU A 68 -4.28 12.72 -0.19
CA LEU A 68 -3.82 12.33 1.14
C LEU A 68 -2.40 12.87 1.41
N ALA A 69 -1.49 12.77 0.44
CA ALA A 69 -0.17 13.39 0.52
C ALA A 69 -0.25 14.92 0.68
N ALA A 70 -1.11 15.58 -0.07
CA ALA A 70 -1.31 17.03 0.04
C ALA A 70 -1.88 17.44 1.41
N ALA A 71 -2.78 16.63 1.99
CA ALA A 71 -3.41 16.92 3.27
C ALA A 71 -2.48 16.68 4.48
N THR A 72 -1.57 15.71 4.39
CA THR A 72 -0.74 15.23 5.52
C THR A 72 0.74 15.54 5.39
N GLY A 73 1.23 15.82 4.19
CA GLY A 73 2.67 15.91 3.89
C GLY A 73 3.32 14.53 3.75
N ALA A 74 2.53 13.45 3.71
CA ALA A 74 3.03 12.09 3.57
C ALA A 74 3.77 11.87 2.24
N GLU A 75 4.82 11.05 2.28
CA GLU A 75 5.57 10.64 1.09
C GLU A 75 4.79 9.57 0.32
N ILE A 76 4.60 9.78 -0.99
CA ILE A 76 3.99 8.78 -1.86
C ILE A 76 5.04 7.75 -2.24
N CYS A 77 4.72 6.47 -2.10
CA CYS A 77 5.64 5.36 -2.31
C CYS A 77 5.11 4.38 -3.35
N TYR A 78 5.98 4.00 -4.28
CA TYR A 78 5.75 2.97 -5.29
C TYR A 78 6.96 2.03 -5.38
N SER A 79 6.76 0.86 -5.97
CA SER A 79 7.86 -0.02 -6.38
C SER A 79 8.89 0.74 -7.22
N SER A 80 10.18 0.43 -7.07
CA SER A 80 11.28 1.11 -7.77
C SER A 80 11.20 0.99 -9.29
N VAL A 81 10.42 0.05 -9.82
CA VAL A 81 10.17 -0.10 -11.27
C VAL A 81 9.01 0.77 -11.77
N ALA A 82 8.21 1.35 -10.88
CA ALA A 82 7.17 2.30 -11.26
C ALA A 82 7.79 3.64 -11.69
N ASP A 83 7.15 4.33 -12.63
CA ASP A 83 7.60 5.63 -13.12
C ASP A 83 6.42 6.61 -13.30
N PRO A 84 5.73 6.98 -12.19
CA PRO A 84 4.68 7.98 -12.25
C PRO A 84 5.25 9.39 -12.49
N GLU A 85 4.44 10.27 -13.10
CA GLU A 85 4.84 11.64 -13.47
C GLU A 85 4.96 12.61 -12.27
N PHE A 86 4.63 12.18 -11.05
CA PHE A 86 4.73 12.98 -9.83
C PHE A 86 5.86 12.50 -8.92
N ALA A 87 6.26 13.35 -7.96
CA ALA A 87 7.28 13.02 -6.99
C ALA A 87 6.85 11.84 -6.11
N HIS A 88 7.70 10.83 -6.00
CA HIS A 88 7.47 9.63 -5.21
C HIS A 88 8.79 9.06 -4.69
N ARG A 89 8.69 8.26 -3.63
CA ARG A 89 9.77 7.42 -3.14
C ARG A 89 9.73 6.07 -3.85
N LYS A 90 10.87 5.64 -4.34
CA LYS A 90 11.08 4.30 -4.91
C LYS A 90 11.37 3.31 -3.79
N ILE A 91 10.63 2.20 -3.77
CA ILE A 91 10.79 1.10 -2.81
C ILE A 91 11.46 -0.07 -3.52
N GLU A 92 12.57 -0.53 -2.98
CA GLU A 92 13.31 -1.66 -3.52
C GLU A 92 12.74 -3.01 -3.06
N ASN A 93 12.96 -4.05 -3.89
CA ASN A 93 12.58 -5.41 -3.50
C ASN A 93 13.34 -5.87 -2.25
N GLY A 94 12.62 -6.34 -1.25
CA GLY A 94 13.18 -6.75 0.04
C GLY A 94 13.46 -5.59 1.00
N GLU A 95 13.15 -4.34 0.62
CA GLU A 95 13.29 -3.20 1.53
C GLU A 95 12.40 -3.38 2.76
N ARG A 96 12.92 -3.00 3.93
CA ARG A 96 12.17 -2.99 5.19
C ARG A 96 12.12 -1.56 5.73
N ILE A 97 10.93 -1.08 5.98
CA ILE A 97 10.67 0.25 6.56
C ILE A 97 10.08 0.05 7.96
N SER A 98 10.75 0.64 8.95
CA SER A 98 10.24 0.67 10.33
C SER A 98 9.48 1.97 10.57
N LEU A 99 8.28 1.87 11.11
CA LEU A 99 7.53 3.03 11.63
C LEU A 99 7.94 3.35 13.08
N GLY A 100 8.54 2.39 13.75
CA GLY A 100 8.94 2.34 15.14
C GLY A 100 9.13 0.88 15.50
N GLU A 101 8.15 0.27 16.19
CA GLU A 101 8.12 -1.18 16.40
C GLU A 101 7.57 -1.90 15.15
N VAL A 102 6.51 -1.38 14.55
CA VAL A 102 5.89 -1.94 13.34
C VAL A 102 6.85 -1.85 12.15
N VAL A 103 7.01 -2.96 11.43
CA VAL A 103 7.87 -3.06 10.25
C VAL A 103 7.08 -3.52 9.04
N LEU A 104 7.29 -2.86 7.93
CA LEU A 104 6.78 -3.22 6.61
C LEU A 104 7.92 -3.75 5.75
N GLU A 105 7.77 -4.93 5.17
CA GLU A 105 8.73 -5.50 4.23
C GLU A 105 8.09 -5.61 2.84
N PHE A 106 8.77 -5.08 1.84
CA PHE A 106 8.26 -4.97 0.49
C PHE A 106 8.81 -6.08 -0.40
N ARG A 107 7.93 -6.75 -1.12
CA ARG A 107 8.25 -7.80 -2.08
C ARG A 107 7.73 -7.40 -3.46
N HIS A 108 8.61 -7.27 -4.43
CA HIS A 108 8.17 -7.12 -5.81
C HIS A 108 7.52 -8.42 -6.28
N THR A 109 6.27 -8.33 -6.70
CA THR A 109 5.44 -9.46 -7.12
C THR A 109 4.80 -9.14 -8.48
N PRO A 110 5.65 -8.95 -9.54
CA PRO A 110 5.13 -8.61 -10.86
C PRO A 110 4.24 -9.73 -11.42
N GLY A 111 3.26 -9.35 -12.20
CA GLY A 111 2.29 -10.27 -12.81
C GLY A 111 1.04 -9.54 -13.22
N HIS A 112 0.22 -9.07 -12.28
CA HIS A 112 -0.92 -8.22 -12.57
C HIS A 112 -0.48 -6.94 -13.29
N THR A 113 0.51 -6.25 -12.71
CA THR A 113 1.28 -5.19 -13.38
C THR A 113 2.78 -5.43 -13.20
N PRO A 114 3.67 -4.82 -14.03
CA PRO A 114 5.11 -4.98 -13.90
C PRO A 114 5.67 -4.47 -12.56
N GLU A 115 5.07 -3.40 -12.02
CA GLU A 115 5.48 -2.74 -10.78
C GLU A 115 4.79 -3.27 -9.54
N SER A 116 3.90 -4.26 -9.66
CA SER A 116 3.18 -4.84 -8.51
C SER A 116 4.11 -5.25 -7.39
N MET A 117 3.73 -4.89 -6.17
CA MET A 117 4.42 -5.31 -4.95
C MET A 117 3.43 -5.75 -3.88
N SER A 118 3.86 -6.69 -3.04
CA SER A 118 3.16 -7.12 -1.84
C SER A 118 3.87 -6.61 -0.60
N ILE A 119 3.13 -6.34 0.47
CA ILE A 119 3.66 -5.76 1.71
C ILE A 119 3.44 -6.74 2.85
N VAL A 120 4.52 -7.27 3.40
CA VAL A 120 4.46 -8.10 4.62
C VAL A 120 4.52 -7.19 5.83
N VAL A 121 3.55 -7.35 6.73
CA VAL A 121 3.41 -6.53 7.94
C VAL A 121 3.87 -7.33 9.14
N TYR A 122 4.70 -6.72 9.98
CA TYR A 122 5.21 -7.26 11.23
C TYR A 122 4.85 -6.32 12.39
N GLU A 123 4.39 -6.86 13.51
CA GLU A 123 4.15 -6.06 14.74
C GLU A 123 5.45 -5.52 15.34
N THR A 124 6.52 -6.31 15.24
CA THR A 124 7.89 -5.93 15.61
C THR A 124 8.89 -6.56 14.64
N ALA A 125 10.11 -6.05 14.61
CA ALA A 125 11.15 -6.52 13.68
C ALA A 125 11.44 -8.03 13.78
N ASP A 126 11.26 -8.62 14.97
CA ASP A 126 11.58 -10.03 15.29
C ASP A 126 10.31 -10.90 15.38
N SER A 127 9.11 -10.35 15.19
CA SER A 127 7.88 -11.13 15.25
C SER A 127 7.69 -11.99 13.97
N ALA A 128 6.83 -13.00 14.05
CA ALA A 128 6.29 -13.62 12.85
C ALA A 128 5.47 -12.59 12.06
N PRO A 129 5.32 -12.76 10.74
CA PRO A 129 4.44 -11.91 9.95
C PRO A 129 3.02 -11.87 10.52
N TYR A 130 2.49 -10.68 10.71
CA TYR A 130 1.09 -10.46 11.08
C TYR A 130 0.16 -10.76 9.89
N GLY A 131 0.55 -10.32 8.70
CA GLY A 131 -0.20 -10.50 7.48
C GLY A 131 0.57 -10.02 6.26
N VAL A 132 -0.04 -10.21 5.10
CA VAL A 132 0.48 -9.72 3.82
C VAL A 132 -0.63 -9.01 3.05
N LEU A 133 -0.32 -7.81 2.56
CA LEU A 133 -1.17 -7.05 1.64
C LEU A 133 -0.66 -7.35 0.24
N THR A 134 -1.47 -8.04 -0.54
CA THR A 134 -1.06 -8.59 -1.83
C THR A 134 -1.42 -7.71 -3.01
N GLY A 135 -2.23 -6.65 -2.78
CA GLY A 135 -2.87 -5.94 -3.88
C GLY A 135 -3.53 -6.94 -4.82
N ASP A 136 -3.43 -6.69 -6.11
CA ASP A 136 -3.98 -7.56 -7.15
C ASP A 136 -3.03 -8.70 -7.58
N THR A 137 -1.96 -8.94 -6.84
CA THR A 137 -1.08 -10.10 -7.10
C THR A 137 -1.76 -11.42 -6.77
N LEU A 138 -2.46 -11.48 -5.62
CA LEU A 138 -3.05 -12.72 -5.10
C LEU A 138 -4.36 -12.43 -4.38
N PHE A 139 -5.39 -13.20 -4.70
CA PHE A 139 -6.68 -13.20 -4.02
C PHE A 139 -6.91 -14.54 -3.30
N ILE A 140 -7.96 -14.62 -2.49
CA ILE A 140 -8.37 -15.89 -1.89
C ILE A 140 -8.93 -16.80 -2.98
N GLY A 141 -8.14 -17.77 -3.39
CA GLY A 141 -8.52 -18.75 -4.42
C GLY A 141 -8.31 -18.31 -5.86
N ASP A 142 -7.68 -17.17 -6.11
CA ASP A 142 -7.42 -16.65 -7.45
C ASP A 142 -6.14 -15.78 -7.51
N VAL A 143 -5.79 -15.30 -8.69
CA VAL A 143 -4.69 -14.37 -8.96
C VAL A 143 -5.15 -13.23 -9.85
N GLY A 144 -4.48 -12.08 -9.75
CA GLY A 144 -4.84 -10.86 -10.49
C GLY A 144 -4.39 -10.87 -11.94
N ARG A 145 -5.08 -11.60 -12.84
CA ARG A 145 -5.02 -11.48 -14.30
C ARG A 145 -3.62 -11.17 -14.89
N PRO A 146 -2.58 -11.99 -14.67
CA PRO A 146 -1.24 -11.75 -15.24
C PRO A 146 -1.21 -11.85 -16.77
N ASP A 147 -2.28 -12.40 -17.38
CA ASP A 147 -2.47 -12.52 -18.82
C ASP A 147 -2.75 -11.18 -19.52
N LEU A 148 -3.24 -10.14 -18.79
CA LEU A 148 -3.59 -8.86 -19.40
C LEU A 148 -2.39 -8.17 -20.05
N LEU A 149 -1.22 -8.20 -19.45
CA LEU A 149 -0.02 -7.60 -20.00
C LEU A 149 0.47 -8.30 -21.27
N SER A 150 0.36 -9.63 -21.33
CA SER A 150 0.77 -10.40 -22.50
C SER A 150 -0.11 -10.12 -23.73
N ALA A 151 -1.38 -9.75 -23.52
CA ALA A 151 -2.29 -9.34 -24.59
C ALA A 151 -1.86 -8.02 -25.29
N PHE A 152 -1.04 -7.20 -24.62
CA PHE A 152 -0.48 -5.95 -25.16
C PHE A 152 0.98 -6.06 -25.60
N GLY A 153 1.53 -7.30 -25.67
CA GLY A 153 2.89 -7.57 -26.15
C GLY A 153 4.00 -7.30 -25.12
N ALA A 154 3.64 -7.06 -23.87
CA ALA A 154 4.61 -7.04 -22.78
C ALA A 154 4.94 -8.50 -22.37
N THR A 155 6.22 -8.83 -22.36
CA THR A 155 6.70 -10.09 -21.73
C THR A 155 6.95 -9.84 -20.27
N ALA A 156 6.32 -10.65 -19.42
CA ALA A 156 6.58 -10.66 -17.97
C ALA A 156 8.04 -11.06 -17.68
#